data_c6353c8039da6f04ee6b8c5486c816af
#
_entry.id   c6353c8039da6f04ee6b8c5486c816af
#
_cell.length_a   1.000
_cell.length_b   1.000
_cell.length_c   1.000
_cell.angle_alpha   90.00
_cell.angle_beta   90.00
_cell.angle_gamma   90.00
#
_symmetry.space_group_name_H-M   'P 1'
#
loop_
_entity.id
_entity.type
_entity.pdbx_description
1 polymer ?
#
loop_
_entity_poly.entity_id
_entity_poly.type
_entity_poly.pdbx_seq_one_letter_code
_entity_poly.pdbx_strand_id
1 'polypeptide(L)'
;MIFCLKQKNSKKINSHRWIFNAFSRILNPEICILIDAGTRPGRKSLLELWKAFYNDKDLGGACGEIHVLLGKSWEKLRNPLMAAQNFEYKISNILDKPLESSFGYVSVLPGAFSAYRYRAIMGRPLEQYFHGDHTLSKKLGKKGIEGMNIFKKNMFLAEDRILCFELVAKAGSKWHSTYVKAAKAETDVPESAPEFIGQRRRWLNGSFAAGLYAMIHFGRIYKSGHGIVRLFFLHIQAIYTFCTMLMSWFSLCKSIFDSAFTYF
;
A
#
# COMPACT_ATOMS: atom_id res chain seq x y z
N MET A 1 -22.55 9.76 13.10
CA MET A 1 -21.77 9.91 11.85
C MET A 1 -21.12 11.29 11.87
N ILE A 2 -19.81 11.38 11.60
CA ILE A 2 -19.09 12.67 11.55
C ILE A 2 -18.79 12.94 10.07
N PHE A 3 -19.19 14.11 9.58
CA PHE A 3 -18.92 14.56 8.22
C PHE A 3 -17.89 15.69 8.25
N CYS A 4 -16.82 15.55 7.48
CA CYS A 4 -15.77 16.56 7.35
C CYS A 4 -15.69 17.08 5.92
N LEU A 5 -16.19 18.30 5.71
CA LEU A 5 -16.12 19.00 4.42
C LEU A 5 -14.86 19.87 4.38
N LYS A 6 -14.02 19.67 3.38
CA LYS A 6 -12.86 20.53 3.13
C LYS A 6 -13.20 21.63 2.13
N GLN A 7 -12.77 22.84 2.42
CA GLN A 7 -12.95 24.00 1.52
C GLN A 7 -12.24 23.80 0.16
N LYS A 8 -11.06 23.17 0.18
CA LYS A 8 -10.27 22.87 -1.04
C LYS A 8 -9.90 21.40 -1.09
N ASN A 9 -10.04 20.79 -2.26
CA ASN A 9 -9.53 19.44 -2.48
C ASN A 9 -8.00 19.48 -2.56
N SER A 10 -7.35 18.86 -1.58
CA SER A 10 -5.89 18.76 -1.48
C SER A 10 -5.40 17.31 -1.52
N LYS A 11 -6.07 16.49 -2.31
CA LYS A 11 -5.78 15.08 -2.54
C LYS A 11 -5.98 14.17 -1.31
N LYS A 12 -5.74 12.87 -1.47
CA LYS A 12 -5.97 11.78 -0.51
C LYS A 12 -5.17 11.96 0.78
N ILE A 13 -3.85 12.14 0.69
CA ILE A 13 -2.95 12.24 1.86
C ILE A 13 -3.35 13.38 2.80
N ASN A 14 -3.78 14.51 2.25
CA ASN A 14 -4.26 15.62 3.07
C ASN A 14 -5.55 15.26 3.83
N SER A 15 -6.47 14.52 3.22
CA SER A 15 -7.68 14.04 3.91
C SER A 15 -7.32 13.08 5.05
N HIS A 16 -6.40 12.16 4.81
CA HIS A 16 -5.89 11.25 5.84
C HIS A 16 -5.20 12.01 6.99
N ARG A 17 -4.49 13.10 6.69
CA ARG A 17 -3.88 13.93 7.72
C ARG A 17 -4.91 14.55 8.66
N TRP A 18 -6.03 15.03 8.13
CA TRP A 18 -7.14 15.54 8.94
C TRP A 18 -7.73 14.42 9.84
N ILE A 19 -7.97 13.24 9.27
CA ILE A 19 -8.52 12.11 10.04
C ILE A 19 -7.54 11.71 11.14
N PHE A 20 -6.29 11.40 10.82
CA PHE A 20 -5.35 10.83 11.78
C PHE A 20 -4.81 11.84 12.79
N ASN A 21 -4.54 13.09 12.39
CA ASN A 21 -3.94 14.08 13.29
C ASN A 21 -4.96 14.97 14.04
N ALA A 22 -6.18 15.11 13.53
CA ALA A 22 -7.22 15.88 14.20
C ALA A 22 -8.25 14.96 14.86
N PHE A 23 -9.06 14.25 14.05
CA PHE A 23 -10.19 13.47 14.57
C PHE A 23 -9.74 12.27 15.41
N SER A 24 -8.77 11.50 14.94
CA SER A 24 -8.33 10.29 15.66
C SER A 24 -7.61 10.60 16.98
N ARG A 25 -7.03 11.79 17.11
CA ARG A 25 -6.47 12.21 18.42
C ARG A 25 -7.53 12.41 19.48
N ILE A 26 -8.70 12.91 19.07
CA ILE A 26 -9.84 13.16 19.98
C ILE A 26 -10.61 11.85 20.22
N LEU A 27 -10.88 11.11 19.15
CA LEU A 27 -11.70 9.88 19.20
C LEU A 27 -10.95 8.68 19.75
N ASN A 28 -9.61 8.68 19.66
CA ASN A 28 -8.71 7.59 20.05
C ASN A 28 -9.20 6.20 19.59
N PRO A 29 -9.44 6.01 18.28
CA PRO A 29 -9.99 4.76 17.77
C PRO A 29 -8.97 3.62 17.93
N GLU A 30 -9.42 2.41 18.19
CA GLU A 30 -8.54 1.23 18.18
C GLU A 30 -8.09 0.90 16.75
N ILE A 31 -9.02 0.99 15.80
CA ILE A 31 -8.79 0.58 14.42
C ILE A 31 -9.33 1.66 13.48
N CYS A 32 -8.56 2.01 12.47
CA CYS A 32 -8.96 2.88 11.36
C CYS A 32 -9.05 2.05 10.09
N ILE A 33 -10.19 2.09 9.41
CA ILE A 33 -10.41 1.40 8.14
C ILE A 33 -10.42 2.44 7.02
N LEU A 34 -9.61 2.22 6.00
CA LEU A 34 -9.55 3.04 4.79
C LEU A 34 -10.32 2.34 3.66
N ILE A 35 -11.19 3.10 3.03
CA ILE A 35 -12.00 2.64 1.89
C ILE A 35 -11.95 3.74 0.84
N ASP A 36 -11.45 3.45 -0.34
CA ASP A 36 -11.47 4.40 -1.46
C ASP A 36 -12.88 4.56 -2.03
N ALA A 37 -13.19 5.73 -2.57
CA ALA A 37 -14.41 5.95 -3.33
C ALA A 37 -14.45 4.98 -4.53
N GLY A 38 -15.60 4.32 -4.76
CA GLY A 38 -15.74 3.26 -5.76
C GLY A 38 -15.48 1.84 -5.25
N THR A 39 -14.93 1.69 -4.03
CA THR A 39 -14.78 0.38 -3.39
C THR A 39 -16.04 0.01 -2.60
N ARG A 40 -16.51 -1.22 -2.79
CA ARG A 40 -17.70 -1.77 -2.14
C ARG A 40 -17.30 -2.94 -1.24
N PRO A 41 -17.23 -2.75 0.09
CA PRO A 41 -17.01 -3.85 1.02
C PRO A 41 -18.16 -4.86 0.96
N GLY A 42 -17.82 -6.14 0.93
CA GLY A 42 -18.77 -7.23 0.97
C GLY A 42 -19.44 -7.34 2.35
N ARG A 43 -20.50 -8.13 2.41
CA ARG A 43 -21.23 -8.38 3.66
C ARG A 43 -20.28 -8.95 4.72
N LYS A 44 -20.30 -8.37 5.92
CA LYS A 44 -19.44 -8.73 7.07
C LYS A 44 -17.93 -8.48 6.88
N SER A 45 -17.46 -7.95 5.76
CA SER A 45 -16.03 -7.76 5.49
C SER A 45 -15.35 -6.83 6.51
N LEU A 46 -16.02 -5.79 6.96
CA LEU A 46 -15.52 -4.91 8.02
C LEU A 46 -15.40 -5.65 9.36
N LEU A 47 -16.35 -6.53 9.65
CA LEU A 47 -16.32 -7.37 10.86
C LEU A 47 -15.14 -8.36 10.82
N GLU A 48 -14.87 -8.95 9.65
CA GLU A 48 -13.74 -9.89 9.51
C GLU A 48 -12.38 -9.18 9.68
N LEU A 49 -12.24 -7.95 9.17
CA LEU A 49 -11.07 -7.11 9.46
C LEU A 49 -10.96 -6.83 10.95
N TRP A 50 -12.05 -6.43 11.60
CA TRP A 50 -12.04 -6.15 13.04
C TRP A 50 -11.67 -7.38 13.87
N LYS A 51 -12.20 -8.57 13.54
CA LYS A 51 -11.86 -9.82 14.22
C LYS A 51 -10.37 -10.14 14.15
N ALA A 52 -9.70 -9.88 13.01
CA ALA A 52 -8.26 -10.09 12.87
C ALA A 52 -7.50 -9.28 13.92
N PHE A 53 -7.85 -8.01 14.12
CA PHE A 53 -7.23 -7.16 15.13
C PHE A 53 -7.62 -7.55 16.57
N TYR A 54 -8.83 -8.05 16.78
CA TYR A 54 -9.27 -8.52 18.08
C TYR A 54 -8.50 -9.75 18.53
N ASN A 55 -8.26 -10.70 17.61
CA ASN A 55 -7.56 -11.94 17.90
C ASN A 55 -6.04 -11.76 18.04
N ASP A 56 -5.47 -10.73 17.40
CA ASP A 56 -4.04 -10.48 17.41
C ASP A 56 -3.73 -9.04 17.85
N LYS A 57 -3.16 -8.93 19.05
CA LYS A 57 -2.82 -7.63 19.67
C LYS A 57 -1.62 -6.95 19.01
N ASP A 58 -0.72 -7.72 18.38
CA ASP A 58 0.48 -7.24 17.70
C ASP A 58 0.22 -6.93 16.21
N LEU A 59 -1.01 -7.17 15.73
CA LEU A 59 -1.41 -6.81 14.39
C LEU A 59 -1.54 -5.29 14.26
N GLY A 60 -0.67 -4.71 13.45
CA GLY A 60 -0.62 -3.27 13.18
C GLY A 60 -1.38 -2.84 11.93
N GLY A 61 -1.44 -3.72 10.91
CA GLY A 61 -2.13 -3.45 9.66
C GLY A 61 -2.72 -4.70 9.03
N ALA A 62 -3.85 -4.56 8.33
CA ALA A 62 -4.48 -5.66 7.60
C ALA A 62 -5.10 -5.17 6.29
N CYS A 63 -5.14 -6.03 5.30
CA CYS A 63 -5.93 -5.80 4.09
C CYS A 63 -6.85 -6.98 3.80
N GLY A 64 -7.96 -6.69 3.13
CA GLY A 64 -8.86 -7.70 2.62
C GLY A 64 -8.54 -8.16 1.20
N GLU A 65 -9.31 -9.13 0.74
CA GLU A 65 -9.32 -9.60 -0.63
C GLU A 65 -10.07 -8.58 -1.50
N ILE A 66 -9.37 -8.03 -2.51
CA ILE A 66 -9.96 -7.07 -3.43
C ILE A 66 -10.22 -7.76 -4.77
N HIS A 67 -11.45 -7.64 -5.25
CA HIS A 67 -11.89 -8.09 -6.56
C HIS A 67 -12.18 -6.91 -7.48
N VAL A 68 -12.08 -7.15 -8.77
CA VAL A 68 -12.51 -6.16 -9.78
C VAL A 68 -14.05 -6.18 -9.88
N LEU A 69 -14.66 -4.99 -9.93
CA LEU A 69 -16.10 -4.84 -10.12
C LEU A 69 -16.46 -5.19 -11.57
N LEU A 70 -16.98 -6.40 -11.79
CA LEU A 70 -17.24 -6.97 -13.13
C LEU A 70 -18.67 -6.74 -13.66
N GLY A 71 -19.56 -6.11 -12.87
CA GLY A 71 -20.97 -5.97 -13.22
C GLY A 71 -21.80 -7.21 -12.91
N LYS A 72 -23.14 -7.15 -13.14
CA LYS A 72 -24.07 -8.19 -12.72
C LYS A 72 -23.88 -9.53 -13.42
N SER A 73 -23.43 -9.53 -14.68
CA SER A 73 -23.30 -10.75 -15.51
C SER A 73 -21.86 -10.94 -16.01
N TRP A 74 -20.87 -10.40 -15.30
CA TRP A 74 -19.46 -10.45 -15.68
C TRP A 74 -19.18 -9.85 -17.06
N GLU A 75 -20.08 -8.98 -17.54
CA GLU A 75 -20.04 -8.36 -18.86
C GLU A 75 -18.76 -7.58 -19.14
N LYS A 76 -18.19 -7.00 -18.10
CA LYS A 76 -16.94 -6.22 -18.19
C LYS A 76 -15.71 -7.09 -18.51
N LEU A 77 -15.77 -8.41 -18.36
CA LEU A 77 -14.70 -9.33 -18.79
C LEU A 77 -14.51 -9.40 -20.31
N ARG A 78 -15.48 -8.92 -21.08
CA ARG A 78 -15.32 -8.80 -22.53
C ARG A 78 -14.24 -7.76 -22.91
N ASN A 79 -13.95 -6.81 -22.02
CA ASN A 79 -12.85 -5.90 -22.19
C ASN A 79 -11.54 -6.60 -21.77
N PRO A 80 -10.56 -6.79 -22.68
CA PRO A 80 -9.32 -7.49 -22.37
C PRO A 80 -8.49 -6.81 -21.29
N LEU A 81 -8.55 -5.48 -21.17
CA LEU A 81 -7.88 -4.75 -20.09
C LEU A 81 -8.49 -5.08 -18.71
N MET A 82 -9.79 -5.19 -18.64
CA MET A 82 -10.48 -5.58 -17.40
C MET A 82 -10.19 -7.03 -17.04
N ALA A 83 -10.16 -7.92 -18.02
CA ALA A 83 -9.84 -9.33 -17.82
C ALA A 83 -8.41 -9.51 -17.30
N ALA A 84 -7.43 -8.81 -17.89
CA ALA A 84 -6.04 -8.83 -17.44
C ALA A 84 -5.88 -8.32 -16.00
N GLN A 85 -6.53 -7.21 -15.65
CA GLN A 85 -6.50 -6.67 -14.30
C GLN A 85 -7.17 -7.61 -13.28
N ASN A 86 -8.29 -8.23 -13.64
CA ASN A 86 -8.95 -9.22 -12.80
C ASN A 86 -8.05 -10.43 -12.53
N PHE A 87 -7.34 -10.90 -13.55
CA PHE A 87 -6.37 -11.99 -13.41
C PHE A 87 -5.22 -11.61 -12.46
N GLU A 88 -4.65 -10.42 -12.63
CA GLU A 88 -3.60 -9.90 -11.77
C GLU A 88 -4.04 -9.81 -10.29
N TYR A 89 -5.24 -9.27 -10.03
CA TYR A 89 -5.78 -9.22 -8.67
C TYR A 89 -5.96 -10.61 -8.07
N LYS A 90 -6.42 -11.59 -8.86
CA LYS A 90 -6.56 -12.99 -8.42
C LYS A 90 -5.21 -13.61 -8.07
N ILE A 91 -4.19 -13.44 -8.90
CA ILE A 91 -2.84 -13.95 -8.61
C ILE A 91 -2.33 -13.32 -7.31
N SER A 92 -2.40 -12.01 -7.18
CA SER A 92 -1.95 -11.33 -5.96
C SER A 92 -2.69 -11.82 -4.72
N ASN A 93 -3.99 -12.07 -4.80
CA ASN A 93 -4.79 -12.55 -3.68
C ASN A 93 -4.51 -14.02 -3.31
N ILE A 94 -4.08 -14.85 -4.28
CA ILE A 94 -3.85 -16.30 -4.07
C ILE A 94 -2.39 -16.59 -3.69
N LEU A 95 -1.43 -15.85 -4.25
CA LEU A 95 0.00 -16.10 -4.10
C LEU A 95 0.70 -15.04 -3.25
N ASP A 96 0.74 -13.79 -3.72
CA ASP A 96 1.60 -12.75 -3.15
C ASP A 96 1.20 -12.39 -1.72
N LYS A 97 -0.06 -12.00 -1.52
CA LYS A 97 -0.52 -11.53 -0.20
C LYS A 97 -0.49 -12.63 0.88
N PRO A 98 -0.92 -13.90 0.61
CA PRO A 98 -0.79 -14.97 1.58
C PRO A 98 0.66 -15.26 1.94
N LEU A 99 1.58 -15.27 0.96
CA LEU A 99 3.00 -15.47 1.19
C LEU A 99 3.59 -14.38 2.07
N GLU A 100 3.41 -13.12 1.69
CA GLU A 100 3.87 -11.96 2.47
C GLU A 100 3.26 -11.93 3.88
N SER A 101 1.98 -12.27 3.99
CA SER A 101 1.27 -12.35 5.28
C SER A 101 1.87 -13.41 6.21
N SER A 102 2.33 -14.55 5.68
CA SER A 102 2.96 -15.61 6.47
C SER A 102 4.27 -15.13 7.11
N PHE A 103 4.98 -14.22 6.46
CA PHE A 103 6.20 -13.58 6.99
C PHE A 103 5.89 -12.41 7.95
N GLY A 104 4.64 -11.95 7.99
CA GLY A 104 4.20 -10.84 8.84
C GLY A 104 4.50 -9.46 8.28
N TYR A 105 4.88 -9.37 7.00
CA TYR A 105 5.07 -8.10 6.31
C TYR A 105 4.41 -8.13 4.93
N VAL A 106 3.19 -7.62 4.85
CA VAL A 106 2.51 -7.37 3.57
C VAL A 106 3.04 -6.05 3.01
N SER A 107 3.73 -6.11 1.87
CA SER A 107 4.46 -4.98 1.27
C SER A 107 3.55 -3.82 0.85
N VAL A 108 2.29 -4.11 0.59
CA VAL A 108 1.26 -3.11 0.29
C VAL A 108 -0.08 -3.49 0.92
N LEU A 109 -0.59 -2.62 1.76
CA LEU A 109 -1.97 -2.64 2.23
C LEU A 109 -2.75 -1.61 1.40
N PRO A 110 -3.51 -2.06 0.37
CA PRO A 110 -4.11 -1.14 -0.59
C PRO A 110 -5.05 -0.16 0.10
N GLY A 111 -4.91 1.13 -0.19
CA GLY A 111 -5.79 2.16 0.36
C GLY A 111 -7.26 1.99 -0.02
N ALA A 112 -7.53 1.14 -1.03
CA ALA A 112 -8.89 0.79 -1.43
C ALA A 112 -9.64 0.00 -0.35
N PHE A 113 -8.96 -0.93 0.35
CA PHE A 113 -9.58 -1.71 1.42
C PHE A 113 -8.51 -2.20 2.40
N SER A 114 -8.17 -1.38 3.38
CA SER A 114 -7.17 -1.67 4.39
C SER A 114 -7.60 -1.18 5.77
N ALA A 115 -7.01 -1.75 6.80
CA ALA A 115 -7.26 -1.39 8.18
C ALA A 115 -5.93 -1.28 8.94
N TYR A 116 -5.88 -0.35 9.88
CA TYR A 116 -4.68 -0.08 10.68
C TYR A 116 -5.06 0.10 12.14
N ARG A 117 -4.28 -0.49 13.04
CA ARG A 117 -4.36 -0.16 14.46
C ARG A 117 -3.80 1.24 14.67
N TYR A 118 -4.59 2.13 15.24
CA TYR A 118 -4.20 3.54 15.36
C TYR A 118 -2.87 3.73 16.11
N ARG A 119 -2.66 3.00 17.20
CA ARG A 119 -1.39 3.04 17.96
C ARG A 119 -0.18 2.59 17.15
N ALA A 120 -0.36 1.67 16.22
CA ALA A 120 0.74 1.17 15.37
C ALA A 120 1.23 2.23 14.39
N ILE A 121 0.30 2.98 13.79
CA ILE A 121 0.64 4.00 12.79
C ILE A 121 1.07 5.35 13.40
N MET A 122 0.73 5.62 14.67
CA MET A 122 1.11 6.87 15.35
C MET A 122 2.62 7.08 15.39
N GLY A 123 3.04 8.35 15.34
CA GLY A 123 4.43 8.78 15.35
C GLY A 123 5.07 8.66 13.97
N ARG A 124 6.27 8.09 13.90
CA ARG A 124 7.08 8.04 12.69
C ARG A 124 6.38 7.47 11.44
N PRO A 125 5.56 6.40 11.49
CA PRO A 125 4.86 5.92 10.30
C PRO A 125 3.97 6.98 9.67
N LEU A 126 3.15 7.69 10.45
CA LEU A 126 2.32 8.78 9.96
C LEU A 126 3.13 10.01 9.53
N GLU A 127 4.21 10.33 10.23
CA GLU A 127 5.09 11.43 9.85
C GLU A 127 5.68 11.20 8.46
N GLN A 128 6.23 10.02 8.20
CA GLN A 128 6.77 9.66 6.89
C GLN A 128 5.68 9.64 5.81
N TYR A 129 4.52 9.09 6.12
CA TYR A 129 3.37 9.09 5.21
C TYR A 129 2.95 10.50 4.79
N PHE A 130 2.89 11.44 5.75
CA PHE A 130 2.46 12.80 5.48
C PHE A 130 3.49 13.69 4.78
N HIS A 131 4.75 13.28 4.69
CA HIS A 131 5.71 13.98 3.84
C HIS A 131 5.27 14.06 2.37
N GLY A 132 4.40 13.16 1.92
CA GLY A 132 3.74 13.21 0.61
C GLY A 132 2.63 14.26 0.46
N ASP A 133 2.25 14.98 1.52
CA ASP A 133 1.19 16.00 1.46
C ASP A 133 1.70 17.31 0.83
N HIS A 134 1.12 17.69 -0.32
CA HIS A 134 1.44 18.93 -1.02
C HIS A 134 1.12 20.19 -0.21
N THR A 135 0.12 20.17 0.66
CA THR A 135 -0.21 21.34 1.50
C THR A 135 0.82 21.54 2.62
N LEU A 136 1.41 20.45 3.08
CA LEU A 136 2.50 20.49 4.04
C LEU A 136 3.75 21.11 3.42
N SER A 137 4.02 20.86 2.14
CA SER A 137 5.12 21.46 1.39
C SER A 137 5.07 22.98 1.37
N LYS A 138 3.90 23.55 1.20
CA LYS A 138 3.70 25.01 1.22
C LYS A 138 4.04 25.64 2.57
N LYS A 139 3.77 24.90 3.65
CA LYS A 139 4.07 25.36 5.02
C LYS A 139 5.53 25.18 5.43
N LEU A 140 6.13 24.07 5.01
CA LEU A 140 7.50 23.69 5.36
C LEU A 140 8.54 24.18 4.33
N GLY A 141 8.10 24.84 3.25
CA GLY A 141 8.96 25.29 2.16
C GLY A 141 9.67 24.09 1.48
N LYS A 142 10.98 24.20 1.29
CA LYS A 142 11.79 23.17 0.64
C LYS A 142 11.82 21.81 1.37
N LYS A 143 11.33 21.72 2.60
CA LYS A 143 11.29 20.48 3.39
C LYS A 143 10.12 19.56 3.01
N GLY A 144 9.12 20.07 2.27
CA GLY A 144 7.99 19.26 1.78
C GLY A 144 8.28 18.56 0.46
N ILE A 145 7.25 17.91 -0.11
CA ILE A 145 7.37 17.12 -1.35
C ILE A 145 7.91 17.94 -2.54
N GLU A 146 7.61 19.22 -2.63
CA GLU A 146 8.08 20.10 -3.70
C GLU A 146 9.60 20.34 -3.65
N GLY A 147 10.19 20.30 -2.46
CA GLY A 147 11.64 20.42 -2.25
C GLY A 147 12.42 19.12 -2.38
N MET A 148 11.74 17.99 -2.60
CA MET A 148 12.38 16.69 -2.73
C MET A 148 12.92 16.46 -4.14
N ASN A 149 13.97 15.64 -4.25
CA ASN A 149 14.45 15.14 -5.53
C ASN A 149 13.42 14.21 -6.18
N ILE A 150 13.60 13.94 -7.47
CA ILE A 150 12.65 13.15 -8.27
C ILE A 150 12.42 11.74 -7.70
N PHE A 151 13.46 11.13 -7.15
CA PHE A 151 13.38 9.81 -6.55
C PHE A 151 12.46 9.81 -5.32
N LYS A 152 12.67 10.74 -4.39
CA LYS A 152 11.82 10.89 -3.22
C LYS A 152 10.37 11.25 -3.57
N LYS A 153 10.17 12.06 -4.64
CA LYS A 153 8.81 12.35 -5.12
C LYS A 153 8.09 11.09 -5.60
N ASN A 154 8.80 10.21 -6.31
CA ASN A 154 8.24 8.95 -6.80
C ASN A 154 7.83 7.99 -5.66
N MET A 155 8.51 7.99 -4.51
CA MET A 155 8.10 7.22 -3.34
C MET A 155 6.64 7.48 -2.93
N PHE A 156 6.20 8.74 -3.02
CA PHE A 156 4.86 9.15 -2.61
C PHE A 156 3.78 8.93 -3.68
N LEU A 157 4.12 8.29 -4.80
CA LEU A 157 3.14 7.74 -5.75
C LEU A 157 2.55 6.40 -5.27
N ALA A 158 3.25 5.74 -4.33
CA ALA A 158 2.84 4.51 -3.64
C ALA A 158 3.02 4.68 -2.13
N GLU A 159 2.38 5.70 -1.57
CA GLU A 159 2.47 6.09 -0.17
C GLU A 159 2.08 4.95 0.80
N ASP A 160 1.17 4.08 0.38
CA ASP A 160 0.72 2.93 1.17
C ASP A 160 1.88 1.97 1.50
N ARG A 161 2.84 1.79 0.57
CA ARG A 161 4.03 0.95 0.78
C ARG A 161 4.97 1.52 1.82
N ILE A 162 5.13 2.85 1.84
CA ILE A 162 5.96 3.53 2.86
C ILE A 162 5.34 3.31 4.24
N LEU A 163 4.02 3.46 4.35
CA LEU A 163 3.31 3.26 5.61
C LEU A 163 3.47 1.82 6.11
N CYS A 164 3.37 0.82 5.23
CA CYS A 164 3.56 -0.59 5.57
C CYS A 164 4.97 -0.88 6.11
N PHE A 165 6.00 -0.37 5.45
CA PHE A 165 7.37 -0.55 5.89
C PHE A 165 7.63 0.13 7.24
N GLU A 166 7.23 1.40 7.38
CA GLU A 166 7.42 2.17 8.60
C GLU A 166 6.67 1.56 9.80
N LEU A 167 5.53 0.92 9.56
CA LEU A 167 4.78 0.21 10.58
C LEU A 167 5.58 -0.98 11.13
N VAL A 168 6.11 -1.82 10.26
CA VAL A 168 6.88 -3.02 10.65
C VAL A 168 8.25 -2.64 11.21
N ALA A 169 8.89 -1.59 10.67
CA ALA A 169 10.19 -1.10 11.13
C ALA A 169 10.12 -0.17 12.35
N LYS A 170 8.95 -0.04 13.01
CA LYS A 170 8.77 0.84 14.16
C LYS A 170 9.57 0.33 15.35
N ALA A 171 10.48 1.19 15.86
CA ALA A 171 11.36 0.84 16.96
C ALA A 171 10.58 0.48 18.26
N GLY A 172 11.10 -0.51 18.99
CA GLY A 172 10.51 -0.95 20.28
C GLY A 172 9.14 -1.60 20.18
N SER A 173 8.70 -1.95 18.97
CA SER A 173 7.38 -2.54 18.71
C SER A 173 7.51 -3.75 17.79
N LYS A 174 6.60 -4.71 17.92
CA LYS A 174 6.57 -5.92 17.08
C LYS A 174 5.35 -5.95 16.15
N TRP A 175 4.94 -4.76 15.66
CA TRP A 175 3.83 -4.64 14.75
C TRP A 175 4.07 -5.39 13.45
N HIS A 176 3.11 -6.13 13.00
CA HIS A 176 3.13 -6.84 11.73
C HIS A 176 1.87 -6.57 10.92
N SER A 177 1.88 -6.98 9.66
CA SER A 177 0.74 -6.86 8.77
C SER A 177 0.28 -8.22 8.26
N THR A 178 -1.02 -8.36 8.01
CA THR A 178 -1.62 -9.62 7.56
C THR A 178 -2.65 -9.39 6.45
N TYR A 179 -2.89 -10.47 5.71
CA TYR A 179 -3.95 -10.55 4.70
C TYR A 179 -5.13 -11.35 5.24
N VAL A 180 -6.32 -10.77 5.20
CA VAL A 180 -7.56 -11.36 5.71
C VAL A 180 -8.45 -11.78 4.53
N LYS A 181 -8.32 -13.02 4.09
CA LYS A 181 -9.07 -13.59 2.95
C LYS A 181 -10.59 -13.52 3.12
N ALA A 182 -11.09 -13.62 4.36
CA ALA A 182 -12.52 -13.55 4.63
C ALA A 182 -13.14 -12.16 4.42
N ALA A 183 -12.32 -11.11 4.51
CA ALA A 183 -12.73 -9.73 4.28
C ALA A 183 -12.63 -9.41 2.79
N LYS A 184 -13.76 -9.36 2.08
CA LYS A 184 -13.82 -9.15 0.63
C LYS A 184 -14.34 -7.77 0.28
N ALA A 185 -13.81 -7.18 -0.79
CA ALA A 185 -14.31 -5.94 -1.36
C ALA A 185 -14.20 -5.97 -2.89
N GLU A 186 -15.07 -5.24 -3.56
CA GLU A 186 -15.01 -5.02 -5.01
C GLU A 186 -14.61 -3.56 -5.27
N THR A 187 -13.72 -3.34 -6.22
CA THR A 187 -13.30 -2.00 -6.63
C THR A 187 -13.38 -1.83 -8.13
N ASP A 188 -13.62 -0.61 -8.56
CA ASP A 188 -13.52 -0.23 -9.96
C ASP A 188 -12.04 -0.20 -10.41
N VAL A 189 -11.83 -0.45 -11.69
CA VAL A 189 -10.52 -0.41 -12.32
C VAL A 189 -10.63 0.29 -13.67
N PRO A 190 -9.51 0.85 -14.21
CA PRO A 190 -9.52 1.50 -15.50
C PRO A 190 -10.05 0.62 -16.62
N GLU A 191 -10.99 1.16 -17.40
CA GLU A 191 -11.59 0.48 -18.55
C GLU A 191 -10.91 0.90 -19.87
N SER A 192 -10.21 2.04 -19.89
CA SER A 192 -9.52 2.59 -21.04
C SER A 192 -8.00 2.44 -20.93
N ALA A 193 -7.32 2.28 -22.09
CA ALA A 193 -5.87 2.15 -22.15
C ALA A 193 -5.11 3.38 -21.59
N PRO A 194 -5.52 4.64 -21.88
CA PRO A 194 -4.83 5.80 -21.32
C PRO A 194 -4.89 5.87 -19.80
N GLU A 195 -6.03 5.56 -19.19
CA GLU A 195 -6.19 5.52 -17.76
C GLU A 195 -5.37 4.40 -17.12
N PHE A 196 -5.38 3.22 -17.75
CA PHE A 196 -4.58 2.08 -17.32
C PHE A 196 -3.09 2.40 -17.32
N ILE A 197 -2.57 2.94 -18.42
CA ILE A 197 -1.15 3.34 -18.53
C ILE A 197 -0.80 4.40 -17.48
N GLY A 198 -1.67 5.40 -17.31
CA GLY A 198 -1.48 6.43 -16.30
C GLY A 198 -1.45 5.87 -14.86
N GLN A 199 -2.30 4.90 -14.56
CA GLN A 199 -2.30 4.20 -13.26
C GLN A 199 -1.03 3.36 -13.07
N ARG A 200 -0.66 2.55 -14.08
CA ARG A 200 0.53 1.68 -14.04
C ARG A 200 1.82 2.45 -13.90
N ARG A 201 1.96 3.56 -14.61
CA ARG A 201 3.11 4.45 -14.48
C ARG A 201 3.31 4.90 -13.04
N ARG A 202 2.24 5.28 -12.34
CA ARG A 202 2.31 5.68 -10.93
C ARG A 202 2.69 4.50 -10.04
N TRP A 203 2.06 3.35 -10.24
CA TRP A 203 2.29 2.16 -9.40
C TRP A 203 3.70 1.59 -9.57
N LEU A 204 4.18 1.45 -10.78
CA LEU A 204 5.51 0.91 -11.06
C LEU A 204 6.62 1.82 -10.49
N ASN A 205 6.56 3.12 -10.79
CA ASN A 205 7.56 4.06 -10.30
C ASN A 205 7.52 4.17 -8.77
N GLY A 206 6.33 4.25 -8.18
CA GLY A 206 6.16 4.33 -6.75
C GLY A 206 6.60 3.05 -6.03
N SER A 207 6.25 1.87 -6.57
CA SER A 207 6.64 0.58 -6.01
C SER A 207 8.14 0.39 -6.01
N PHE A 208 8.80 0.73 -7.11
CA PHE A 208 10.26 0.66 -7.22
C PHE A 208 10.94 1.56 -6.19
N ALA A 209 10.54 2.84 -6.14
CA ALA A 209 11.13 3.80 -5.22
C ALA A 209 10.87 3.44 -3.75
N ALA A 210 9.67 2.95 -3.41
CA ALA A 210 9.33 2.50 -2.06
C ALA A 210 10.06 1.19 -1.69
N GLY A 211 10.23 0.28 -2.63
CA GLY A 211 11.04 -0.93 -2.44
C GLY A 211 12.50 -0.61 -2.13
N LEU A 212 13.10 0.28 -2.90
CA LEU A 212 14.47 0.74 -2.64
C LEU A 212 14.58 1.48 -1.30
N TYR A 213 13.59 2.29 -0.93
CA TYR A 213 13.52 2.90 0.39
C TYR A 213 13.52 1.86 1.51
N ALA A 214 12.69 0.83 1.40
CA ALA A 214 12.62 -0.23 2.38
C ALA A 214 13.94 -0.99 2.52
N MET A 215 14.65 -1.23 1.41
CA MET A 215 15.95 -1.91 1.41
C MET A 215 17.05 -1.05 2.03
N ILE A 216 17.16 0.23 1.67
CA ILE A 216 18.14 1.15 2.25
C ILE A 216 17.93 1.28 3.77
N HIS A 217 16.69 1.26 4.22
CA HIS A 217 16.35 1.42 5.63
C HIS A 217 16.09 0.09 6.36
N PHE A 218 16.37 -1.05 5.74
CA PHE A 218 16.10 -2.38 6.29
C PHE A 218 16.74 -2.58 7.68
N GLY A 219 17.93 -2.04 7.90
CA GLY A 219 18.62 -2.12 9.20
C GLY A 219 17.81 -1.58 10.39
N ARG A 220 16.74 -0.81 10.16
CA ARG A 220 15.86 -0.33 11.22
C ARG A 220 15.00 -1.43 11.83
N ILE A 221 14.77 -2.51 11.09
CA ILE A 221 14.03 -3.68 11.58
C ILE A 221 14.71 -4.31 12.80
N TYR A 222 16.05 -4.24 12.89
CA TYR A 222 16.78 -4.72 14.08
C TYR A 222 16.51 -3.91 15.35
N LYS A 223 16.00 -2.68 15.23
CA LYS A 223 15.59 -1.85 16.36
C LYS A 223 14.13 -2.07 16.77
N SER A 224 13.41 -2.90 16.04
CA SER A 224 12.04 -3.31 16.37
C SER A 224 12.07 -4.40 17.45
N GLY A 225 10.91 -4.71 18.03
CA GLY A 225 10.74 -5.78 19.01
C GLY A 225 10.45 -7.15 18.40
N HIS A 226 10.73 -7.37 17.11
CA HIS A 226 10.47 -8.66 16.46
C HIS A 226 11.38 -9.77 16.97
N GLY A 227 10.82 -10.97 17.15
CA GLY A 227 11.59 -12.16 17.51
C GLY A 227 12.51 -12.65 16.37
N ILE A 228 13.54 -13.42 16.72
CA ILE A 228 14.57 -13.92 15.80
C ILE A 228 13.97 -14.66 14.60
N VAL A 229 12.96 -15.50 14.82
CA VAL A 229 12.29 -16.26 13.76
C VAL A 229 11.64 -15.31 12.73
N ARG A 230 10.95 -14.28 13.19
CA ARG A 230 10.33 -13.28 12.29
C ARG A 230 11.39 -12.47 11.56
N LEU A 231 12.47 -12.07 12.23
CA LEU A 231 13.60 -11.40 11.58
C LEU A 231 14.19 -12.26 10.45
N PHE A 232 14.36 -13.55 10.67
CA PHE A 232 14.82 -14.47 9.63
C PHE A 232 13.91 -14.46 8.38
N PHE A 233 12.61 -14.57 8.57
CA PHE A 233 11.66 -14.51 7.44
C PHE A 233 11.62 -13.15 6.76
N LEU A 234 11.77 -12.06 7.50
CA LEU A 234 11.88 -10.71 6.91
C LEU A 234 13.13 -10.55 6.06
N HIS A 235 14.25 -11.21 6.41
CA HIS A 235 15.45 -11.25 5.56
C HIS A 235 15.20 -12.02 4.27
N ILE A 236 14.57 -13.20 4.33
CA ILE A 236 14.19 -13.96 3.14
C ILE A 236 13.32 -13.09 2.22
N GLN A 237 12.32 -12.42 2.77
CA GLN A 237 11.47 -11.53 2.00
C GLN A 237 12.22 -10.35 1.38
N ALA A 238 13.18 -9.76 2.09
CA ALA A 238 14.02 -8.68 1.57
C ALA A 238 14.90 -9.16 0.39
N ILE A 239 15.51 -10.34 0.52
CA ILE A 239 16.30 -10.97 -0.57
C ILE A 239 15.41 -11.25 -1.78
N TYR A 240 14.22 -11.83 -1.56
CA TYR A 240 13.24 -12.06 -2.62
C TYR A 240 12.83 -10.76 -3.34
N THR A 241 12.55 -9.71 -2.59
CA THR A 241 12.21 -8.39 -3.13
C THR A 241 13.37 -7.81 -3.95
N PHE A 242 14.61 -7.95 -3.47
CA PHE A 242 15.79 -7.52 -4.20
C PHE A 242 15.95 -8.27 -5.52
N CYS A 243 15.84 -9.59 -5.50
CA CYS A 243 15.95 -10.42 -6.70
C CYS A 243 14.84 -10.07 -7.72
N THR A 244 13.60 -9.88 -7.26
CA THR A 244 12.50 -9.47 -8.14
C THR A 244 12.71 -8.09 -8.75
N MET A 245 13.25 -7.14 -8.01
CA MET A 245 13.62 -5.83 -8.55
C MET A 245 14.69 -5.93 -9.63
N LEU A 246 15.74 -6.70 -9.40
CA LEU A 246 16.80 -6.95 -10.41
C LEU A 246 16.24 -7.61 -11.66
N MET A 247 15.43 -8.66 -11.51
CA MET A 247 14.83 -9.37 -12.65
C MET A 247 13.92 -8.46 -13.47
N SER A 248 13.16 -7.58 -12.82
CA SER A 248 12.32 -6.58 -13.50
C SER A 248 13.16 -5.62 -14.36
N TRP A 249 14.31 -5.19 -13.87
CA TRP A 249 15.25 -4.37 -14.64
C TRP A 249 15.84 -5.13 -15.83
N PHE A 250 16.29 -6.37 -15.64
CA PHE A 250 16.80 -7.19 -16.72
C PHE A 250 15.76 -7.41 -17.82
N SER A 251 14.52 -7.69 -17.44
CA SER A 251 13.42 -7.86 -18.39
C SER A 251 13.16 -6.59 -19.22
N LEU A 252 13.18 -5.42 -18.58
CA LEU A 252 13.01 -4.13 -19.30
C LEU A 252 14.19 -3.84 -20.23
N CYS A 253 15.43 -4.04 -19.77
CA CYS A 253 16.61 -3.86 -20.59
C CYS A 253 16.58 -4.78 -21.81
N LYS A 254 16.27 -6.07 -21.62
CA LYS A 254 16.16 -7.02 -22.72
C LYS A 254 15.10 -6.59 -23.73
N SER A 255 13.91 -6.19 -23.28
CA SER A 255 12.84 -5.72 -24.17
C SER A 255 13.25 -4.49 -25.00
N ILE A 256 13.99 -3.56 -24.43
CA ILE A 256 14.51 -2.38 -25.14
C ILE A 256 15.57 -2.81 -26.16
N PHE A 257 16.50 -3.71 -25.78
CA PHE A 257 17.53 -4.24 -26.69
C PHE A 257 16.92 -4.99 -27.86
N ASP A 258 16.00 -5.94 -27.60
CA ASP A 258 15.34 -6.71 -28.64
C ASP A 258 14.56 -5.79 -29.60
N SER A 259 13.90 -4.75 -29.10
CA SER A 259 13.22 -3.75 -29.93
C SER A 259 14.21 -2.95 -30.78
N ALA A 260 15.34 -2.53 -30.21
CA ALA A 260 16.37 -1.78 -30.97
C ALA A 260 17.00 -2.61 -32.08
N PHE A 261 17.25 -3.90 -31.85
CA PHE A 261 17.82 -4.81 -32.88
C PHE A 261 16.81 -5.26 -33.95
N THR A 262 15.51 -5.18 -33.69
CA THR A 262 14.49 -5.55 -34.69
C THR A 262 14.26 -4.43 -35.73
N TYR A 263 14.72 -3.21 -35.44
CA TYR A 263 14.60 -2.05 -36.32
C TYR A 263 15.90 -1.71 -37.08
N PHE A 264 16.96 -2.49 -36.91
CA PHE A 264 18.17 -2.47 -37.71
C PHE A 264 18.30 -3.76 -38.56
#